data_b706009f20e26215c63cbdc14ec278bf
#
_entry.id   b706009f20e26215c63cbdc14ec278bf
#
_cell.length_a   1.000
_cell.length_b   1.000
_cell.length_c   1.000
_cell.angle_alpha   90.00
_cell.angle_beta   90.00
_cell.angle_gamma   90.00
#
_symmetry.space_group_name_H-M   'P 1'
#
loop_
_entity.id
_entity.type
_entity.pdbx_description
1 polymer ?
#
loop_
_entity_poly.entity_id
_entity_poly.type
_entity_poly.pdbx_seq_one_letter_code
_entity_poly.pdbx_strand_id
1 'polypeptide(L)'
;MNSIARIPLSAIKGRGAASRIAHRFERDARDPFDDGWETVAQTVADGASPPATQVTFEDARSIITGNDSPDIYFEHSINPYRGCEHGCVYCYARPTHSYLGLSPGLDFETRLVAKRNIATVLRAELSRPAYRPTGIAIGTVTDCYQQVERELRLT
;
A
#
# COMPACT_ATOMS: atom_id res chain seq x y z
N MET A 1 34.02 14.17 7.83
CA MET A 1 33.05 13.40 8.65
C MET A 1 31.70 14.06 8.46
N ASN A 2 30.87 13.53 7.55
CA ASN A 2 29.54 14.07 7.33
C ASN A 2 28.62 13.63 8.48
N SER A 3 28.25 14.57 9.32
CA SER A 3 27.20 14.38 10.32
C SER A 3 25.88 14.25 9.57
N ILE A 4 25.38 13.03 9.43
CA ILE A 4 24.02 12.78 8.96
C ILE A 4 23.10 13.32 10.05
N ALA A 5 22.49 14.46 9.82
CA ALA A 5 21.46 15.01 10.70
C ALA A 5 20.34 13.97 10.80
N ARG A 6 20.19 13.34 11.98
CA ARG A 6 19.09 12.44 12.25
C ARG A 6 17.83 13.28 12.37
N ILE A 7 16.96 13.21 11.38
CA ILE A 7 15.61 13.78 11.47
C ILE A 7 14.90 13.01 12.58
N PRO A 8 14.44 13.68 13.65
CA PRO A 8 13.69 13.01 14.70
C PRO A 8 12.39 12.49 14.11
N LEU A 9 12.27 11.17 13.96
CA LEU A 9 11.05 10.52 13.51
C LEU A 9 10.05 10.55 14.67
N SER A 10 9.08 11.46 14.62
CA SER A 10 7.94 11.42 15.52
C SER A 10 6.94 10.39 15.01
N ALA A 11 6.49 9.49 15.89
CA ALA A 11 5.47 8.53 15.53
C ALA A 11 4.15 9.24 15.18
N ILE A 12 3.58 8.90 14.03
CA ILE A 12 2.27 9.39 13.63
C ILE A 12 1.22 8.48 14.28
N LYS A 13 0.35 9.05 15.12
CA LYS A 13 -0.68 8.28 15.82
C LYS A 13 -1.56 7.52 14.82
N GLY A 14 -1.67 6.21 15.02
CA GLY A 14 -2.49 5.33 14.15
C GLY A 14 -1.83 4.96 12.82
N ARG A 15 -0.53 5.24 12.64
CA ARG A 15 0.25 4.82 11.46
C ARG A 15 1.50 4.07 11.89
N GLY A 16 1.88 3.04 11.14
CA GLY A 16 3.10 2.26 11.37
C GLY A 16 4.34 2.91 10.78
N ALA A 17 4.19 3.70 9.72
CA ALA A 17 5.28 4.45 9.11
C ALA A 17 5.25 5.92 9.55
N ALA A 18 6.40 6.43 9.98
CA ALA A 18 6.54 7.82 10.42
C ALA A 18 6.89 8.78 9.27
N SER A 19 7.29 8.28 8.11
CA SER A 19 7.76 9.11 7.00
C SER A 19 7.53 8.45 5.65
N ARG A 20 7.65 9.27 4.61
CA ARG A 20 7.82 8.80 3.24
C ARG A 20 9.28 8.45 3.04
N ILE A 21 9.54 7.23 2.58
CA ILE A 21 10.86 6.80 2.14
C ILE A 21 10.89 6.73 0.62
N ALA A 22 12.03 6.99 0.02
CA ALA A 22 12.23 6.87 -1.41
C ALA A 22 11.91 5.44 -1.88
N HIS A 23 11.20 5.31 -2.99
CA HIS A 23 10.95 4.00 -3.58
C HIS A 23 12.10 3.61 -4.54
N ARG A 24 12.27 2.29 -4.78
CA ARG A 24 13.40 1.73 -5.55
C ARG A 24 13.57 2.29 -6.97
N PHE A 25 12.54 2.88 -7.55
CA PHE A 25 12.55 3.43 -8.91
C PHE A 25 12.72 4.96 -8.93
N GLU A 26 12.83 5.60 -7.77
CA GLU A 26 13.06 7.04 -7.65
C GLU A 26 14.51 7.33 -8.00
N ARG A 27 14.69 8.14 -9.05
CA ARG A 27 16.04 8.50 -9.55
C ARG A 27 16.59 9.76 -8.90
N ASP A 28 15.70 10.64 -8.44
CA ASP A 28 16.04 11.92 -7.86
C ASP A 28 15.62 11.94 -6.39
N ALA A 29 16.59 11.99 -5.49
CA ALA A 29 16.35 12.22 -4.08
C ALA A 29 16.00 13.71 -3.88
N ARG A 30 14.82 14.00 -3.39
CA ARG A 30 14.44 15.34 -2.94
C ARG A 30 14.57 15.39 -1.43
N ASP A 31 15.69 15.91 -0.96
CA ASP A 31 15.86 16.21 0.46
C ASP A 31 15.09 17.48 0.79
N PRO A 32 14.26 17.49 1.85
CA PRO A 32 13.64 18.71 2.31
C PRO A 32 14.78 19.66 2.76
N PHE A 33 14.91 20.77 2.09
CA PHE A 33 15.86 21.81 2.42
C PHE A 33 15.12 22.91 3.19
N ASP A 34 15.57 23.21 4.39
CA ASP A 34 15.08 24.36 5.15
C ASP A 34 15.81 25.60 4.63
N ASP A 35 15.06 26.45 3.92
CA ASP A 35 15.55 27.73 3.40
C ASP A 35 15.50 28.88 4.42
N GLY A 36 15.20 28.56 5.67
CA GLY A 36 15.13 29.54 6.78
C GLY A 36 13.78 30.26 6.90
N TRP A 37 12.76 29.85 6.11
CA TRP A 37 11.41 30.41 6.19
C TRP A 37 10.48 29.61 7.13
N GLU A 38 11.04 28.75 7.99
CA GLU A 38 10.36 28.00 9.06
C GLU A 38 9.19 27.09 8.62
N THR A 39 8.99 26.87 7.34
CA THR A 39 7.85 26.10 6.80
C THR A 39 7.84 24.63 7.26
N VAL A 40 9.03 24.06 7.53
CA VAL A 40 9.15 22.67 7.97
C VAL A 40 8.92 22.54 9.48
N ALA A 41 9.39 23.49 10.27
CA ALA A 41 9.23 23.48 11.73
C ALA A 41 7.77 23.70 12.18
N GLN A 42 7.03 24.56 11.50
CA GLN A 42 5.61 24.82 11.78
C GLN A 42 4.72 23.60 11.49
N THR A 43 5.00 22.86 10.43
CA THR A 43 4.20 21.66 10.07
C THR A 43 4.34 20.54 11.12
N VAL A 44 5.44 20.52 11.87
CA VAL A 44 5.70 19.51 12.92
C VAL A 44 5.12 19.97 14.27
N ALA A 45 5.06 21.27 14.53
CA ALA A 45 4.61 21.84 15.81
C ALA A 45 3.08 21.88 15.98
N ASP A 46 2.33 21.97 14.89
CA ASP A 46 0.87 22.16 14.92
C ASP A 46 0.03 20.89 15.12
N GLY A 47 0.57 19.84 15.74
CA GLY A 47 -0.24 18.65 16.07
C GLY A 47 -1.04 18.12 14.86
N ALA A 48 -0.43 18.12 13.68
CA ALA A 48 -1.07 17.75 12.43
C ALA A 48 -1.82 16.43 12.61
N SER A 49 -3.10 16.43 12.34
CA SER A 49 -3.90 15.21 12.30
C SER A 49 -3.21 14.20 11.38
N PRO A 50 -3.24 12.90 11.74
CA PRO A 50 -2.67 11.87 10.88
C PRO A 50 -3.19 12.06 9.45
N PRO A 51 -2.33 11.92 8.42
CA PRO A 51 -2.76 12.10 7.05
C PRO A 51 -3.93 11.16 6.76
N ALA A 52 -5.01 11.72 6.23
CA ALA A 52 -6.21 10.98 5.87
C ALA A 52 -5.87 9.95 4.76
N THR A 53 -6.52 8.79 4.82
CA THR A 53 -6.43 7.79 3.75
C THR A 53 -7.11 8.32 2.50
N GLN A 54 -6.41 8.24 1.38
CA GLN A 54 -6.91 8.54 0.04
C GLN A 54 -7.12 7.24 -0.72
N VAL A 55 -8.30 7.05 -1.27
CA VAL A 55 -8.64 5.88 -2.06
C VAL A 55 -8.79 6.30 -3.52
N THR A 56 -8.01 5.68 -4.40
CA THR A 56 -8.16 5.78 -5.85
C THR A 56 -8.73 4.48 -6.39
N PHE A 57 -9.40 4.54 -7.54
CA PHE A 57 -10.00 3.36 -8.15
C PHE A 57 -9.26 2.96 -9.41
N GLU A 58 -9.08 1.64 -9.60
CA GLU A 58 -8.59 1.08 -10.85
C GLU A 58 -9.57 0.05 -11.40
N ASP A 59 -9.57 -0.13 -12.72
CA ASP A 59 -10.20 -1.26 -13.38
C ASP A 59 -9.14 -2.31 -13.69
N ALA A 60 -9.20 -3.41 -12.95
CA ALA A 60 -8.28 -4.50 -13.12
C ALA A 60 -8.58 -5.30 -14.39
N ARG A 61 -7.54 -5.75 -15.11
CA ARG A 61 -7.66 -6.64 -16.25
C ARG A 61 -7.71 -8.11 -15.87
N SER A 62 -7.09 -8.46 -14.76
CA SER A 62 -7.04 -9.78 -14.16
C SER A 62 -7.01 -9.65 -12.64
N ILE A 63 -7.64 -10.57 -11.96
CA ILE A 63 -7.75 -10.57 -10.49
C ILE A 63 -7.03 -11.76 -9.88
N ILE A 64 -7.13 -12.92 -10.50
CA ILE A 64 -6.45 -14.13 -10.02
C ILE A 64 -4.97 -14.04 -10.40
N THR A 65 -4.11 -14.07 -9.40
CA THR A 65 -2.66 -14.08 -9.57
C THR A 65 -2.13 -15.46 -9.20
N GLY A 66 -1.34 -16.06 -10.09
CA GLY A 66 -0.66 -17.32 -9.82
C GLY A 66 0.51 -17.15 -8.86
N ASN A 67 0.81 -18.21 -8.12
CA ASN A 67 1.97 -18.32 -7.26
C ASN A 67 2.61 -19.70 -7.50
N ASP A 68 3.89 -19.68 -7.81
CA ASP A 68 4.72 -20.88 -8.08
C ASP A 68 5.80 -21.09 -7.02
N SER A 69 5.73 -20.38 -5.91
CA SER A 69 6.68 -20.53 -4.80
C SER A 69 6.45 -21.87 -4.11
N PRO A 70 7.49 -22.70 -3.93
CA PRO A 70 7.36 -23.99 -3.27
C PRO A 70 7.06 -23.91 -1.76
N ASP A 71 7.31 -22.74 -1.17
CA ASP A 71 7.15 -22.51 0.27
C ASP A 71 5.74 -22.07 0.66
N ILE A 72 4.86 -21.85 -0.33
CA ILE A 72 3.51 -21.31 -0.13
C ILE A 72 2.48 -22.36 -0.58
N TYR A 73 1.55 -22.69 0.29
CA TYR A 73 0.58 -23.78 0.11
C TYR A 73 -0.60 -23.47 -0.81
N PHE A 74 -0.71 -22.25 -1.34
CA PHE A 74 -1.76 -21.85 -2.29
C PHE A 74 -1.17 -21.49 -3.65
N GLU A 75 -1.84 -21.90 -4.71
CA GLU A 75 -1.43 -21.66 -6.09
C GLU A 75 -1.94 -20.31 -6.62
N HIS A 76 -3.06 -19.81 -6.05
CA HIS A 76 -3.71 -18.60 -6.53
C HIS A 76 -4.00 -17.64 -5.40
N SER A 77 -3.96 -16.36 -5.71
CA SER A 77 -4.33 -15.29 -4.77
C SER A 77 -5.14 -14.19 -5.43
N ILE A 78 -5.94 -13.51 -4.60
CA ILE A 78 -6.75 -12.35 -4.98
C ILE A 78 -6.47 -11.23 -3.99
N ASN A 79 -6.24 -10.02 -4.52
CA ASN A 79 -6.04 -8.84 -3.71
C ASN A 79 -7.00 -7.73 -4.20
N PRO A 80 -8.07 -7.41 -3.43
CA PRO A 80 -9.04 -6.39 -3.77
C PRO A 80 -8.45 -4.98 -3.84
N TYR A 81 -7.38 -4.76 -3.07
CA TYR A 81 -6.73 -3.46 -2.90
C TYR A 81 -5.24 -3.55 -3.21
N ARG A 82 -4.60 -2.37 -3.32
CA ARG A 82 -3.15 -2.16 -3.18
C ARG A 82 -2.95 -1.16 -2.07
N GLY A 83 -1.98 -1.43 -1.17
CA GLY A 83 -1.80 -0.71 0.08
C GLY A 83 -2.72 -1.22 1.18
N CYS A 84 -2.47 -0.81 2.42
CA CYS A 84 -3.20 -1.31 3.58
C CYS A 84 -3.12 -0.33 4.75
N GLU A 85 -4.28 0.06 5.29
CA GLU A 85 -4.41 1.01 6.40
C GLU A 85 -3.94 0.47 7.77
N HIS A 86 -3.79 -0.84 7.92
CA HIS A 86 -3.41 -1.45 9.22
C HIS A 86 -2.02 -1.05 9.69
N GLY A 87 -1.16 -0.58 8.80
CA GLY A 87 0.10 0.04 9.18
C GLY A 87 1.11 -0.88 9.86
N CYS A 88 1.05 -2.20 9.66
CA CYS A 88 2.00 -3.14 10.24
C CYS A 88 3.44 -2.76 9.83
N VAL A 89 4.30 -2.47 10.80
CA VAL A 89 5.68 -2.03 10.55
C VAL A 89 6.53 -3.11 9.87
N TYR A 90 6.20 -4.37 10.10
CA TYR A 90 6.89 -5.56 9.57
C TYR A 90 6.28 -6.09 8.27
N CYS A 91 5.35 -5.36 7.64
CA CYS A 91 4.63 -5.85 6.47
C CYS A 91 5.56 -6.01 5.26
N TYR A 92 5.70 -7.24 4.77
CA TYR A 92 6.51 -7.57 3.60
C TYR A 92 5.94 -7.01 2.29
N ALA A 93 4.64 -6.64 2.27
CA ALA A 93 3.97 -6.13 1.08
C ALA A 93 4.28 -4.66 0.77
N ARG A 94 4.84 -3.89 1.73
CA ARG A 94 5.16 -2.47 1.56
C ARG A 94 5.93 -2.13 0.27
N PRO A 95 6.98 -2.89 -0.13
CA PRO A 95 7.71 -2.61 -1.36
C PRO A 95 6.86 -2.67 -2.64
N THR A 96 5.69 -3.33 -2.60
CA THR A 96 4.80 -3.39 -3.78
C THR A 96 4.28 -2.02 -4.19
N HIS A 97 4.21 -1.06 -3.27
CA HIS A 97 3.78 0.31 -3.55
C HIS A 97 4.76 1.06 -4.47
N SER A 98 6.03 0.67 -4.47
CA SER A 98 7.03 1.21 -5.39
C SER A 98 6.68 0.99 -6.86
N TYR A 99 5.94 -0.06 -7.20
CA TYR A 99 5.46 -0.29 -8.59
C TYR A 99 4.39 0.71 -9.03
N LEU A 100 3.79 1.44 -8.08
CA LEU A 100 2.87 2.53 -8.34
C LEU A 100 3.57 3.90 -8.37
N GLY A 101 4.90 3.95 -8.19
CA GLY A 101 5.66 5.18 -8.01
C GLY A 101 5.35 5.86 -6.67
N LEU A 102 4.93 5.10 -5.68
CA LEU A 102 4.56 5.57 -4.35
C LEU A 102 5.55 5.06 -3.29
N SER A 103 5.68 5.81 -2.19
CA SER A 103 6.55 5.41 -1.08
C SER A 103 6.07 4.11 -0.41
N PRO A 104 6.96 3.13 -0.18
CA PRO A 104 6.63 1.96 0.62
C PRO A 104 6.46 2.26 2.12
N GLY A 105 6.77 3.48 2.55
CA GLY A 105 6.53 3.97 3.90
C GLY A 105 5.09 4.40 4.10
N LEU A 106 4.90 5.70 4.32
CA LEU A 106 3.59 6.28 4.67
C LEU A 106 2.55 6.15 3.55
N ASP A 107 2.95 6.22 2.26
CA ASP A 107 1.99 6.10 1.17
C ASP A 107 1.32 4.72 1.12
N PHE A 108 2.02 3.66 1.54
CA PHE A 108 1.44 2.32 1.63
C PHE A 108 0.20 2.27 2.54
N GLU A 109 0.15 3.12 3.55
CA GLU A 109 -0.93 3.18 4.53
C GLU A 109 -1.99 4.25 4.23
N THR A 110 -1.65 5.24 3.41
CA THR A 110 -2.49 6.42 3.21
C THR A 110 -2.98 6.60 1.79
N ARG A 111 -2.40 5.89 0.81
CA ARG A 111 -2.76 6.00 -0.61
C ARG A 111 -3.13 4.63 -1.16
N LEU A 112 -4.39 4.27 -0.97
CA LEU A 112 -4.90 2.97 -1.39
C LEU A 112 -5.41 3.01 -2.82
N VAL A 113 -5.31 1.86 -3.50
CA VAL A 113 -5.95 1.64 -4.79
C VAL A 113 -6.97 0.53 -4.64
N ALA A 114 -8.23 0.79 -4.98
CA ALA A 114 -9.34 -0.14 -4.90
C ALA A 114 -9.72 -0.64 -6.30
N LYS A 115 -9.84 -1.94 -6.49
CA LYS A 115 -10.22 -2.58 -7.77
C LYS A 115 -11.73 -2.68 -7.89
N ARG A 116 -12.38 -1.59 -8.36
CA ARG A 116 -13.86 -1.47 -8.37
C ARG A 116 -14.59 -2.55 -9.17
N ASN A 117 -13.94 -3.14 -10.19
CA ASN A 117 -14.52 -4.15 -11.06
C ASN A 117 -14.21 -5.59 -10.65
N ILE A 118 -13.68 -5.80 -9.43
CA ILE A 118 -13.15 -7.10 -8.96
C ILE A 118 -14.15 -8.24 -9.15
N ALA A 119 -15.41 -8.05 -8.72
CA ALA A 119 -16.43 -9.10 -8.77
C ALA A 119 -16.75 -9.52 -10.22
N THR A 120 -16.80 -8.57 -11.16
CA THR A 120 -17.08 -8.83 -12.57
C THR A 120 -15.94 -9.61 -13.22
N VAL A 121 -14.69 -9.15 -12.99
CA VAL A 121 -13.50 -9.79 -13.57
C VAL A 121 -13.31 -11.19 -12.97
N LEU A 122 -13.45 -11.33 -11.66
CA LEU A 122 -13.34 -12.62 -10.98
C LEU A 122 -14.36 -13.63 -11.51
N ARG A 123 -15.63 -13.23 -11.64
CA ARG A 123 -16.66 -14.09 -12.22
C ARG A 123 -16.29 -14.56 -13.63
N ALA A 124 -15.79 -13.65 -14.46
CA ALA A 124 -15.36 -13.98 -15.81
C ALA A 124 -14.17 -14.95 -15.83
N GLU A 125 -13.20 -14.77 -14.94
CA GLU A 125 -12.03 -15.64 -14.84
C GLU A 125 -12.40 -17.04 -14.34
N LEU A 126 -13.24 -17.16 -13.32
CA LEU A 126 -13.72 -18.44 -12.79
C LEU A 126 -14.61 -19.19 -13.78
N SER A 127 -15.29 -18.49 -14.69
CA SER A 127 -16.17 -19.08 -15.70
C SER A 127 -15.43 -19.58 -16.94
N ARG A 128 -14.12 -19.41 -17.04
CA ARG A 128 -13.34 -19.87 -18.19
C ARG A 128 -13.31 -21.40 -18.24
N PRO A 129 -13.54 -22.04 -19.40
CA PRO A 129 -13.50 -23.51 -19.51
C PRO A 129 -12.16 -24.14 -19.09
N ALA A 130 -11.07 -23.37 -19.22
CA ALA A 130 -9.73 -23.82 -18.83
C ALA A 130 -9.45 -23.64 -17.34
N TYR A 131 -10.32 -22.95 -16.59
CA TYR A 131 -10.12 -22.76 -15.15
C TYR A 131 -10.25 -24.10 -14.41
N ARG A 132 -9.29 -24.38 -13.55
CA ARG A 132 -9.33 -25.53 -12.64
C ARG A 132 -9.50 -25.02 -11.21
N PRO A 133 -10.56 -25.42 -10.50
CA PRO A 133 -10.77 -25.00 -9.12
C PRO A 133 -9.63 -25.47 -8.21
N THR A 134 -8.99 -24.52 -7.54
CA THR A 134 -7.97 -24.73 -6.51
C THR A 134 -8.24 -23.78 -5.35
N GLY A 135 -7.48 -23.94 -4.25
CA GLY A 135 -7.53 -22.99 -3.14
C GLY A 135 -7.05 -21.59 -3.58
N ILE A 136 -7.82 -20.58 -3.24
CA ILE A 136 -7.48 -19.18 -3.51
C ILE A 136 -7.28 -18.46 -2.18
N ALA A 137 -6.10 -17.85 -1.98
CA ALA A 137 -5.84 -17.00 -0.84
C ALA A 137 -6.33 -15.56 -1.13
N ILE A 138 -7.00 -14.93 -0.17
CA ILE A 138 -7.49 -13.56 -0.30
C ILE A 138 -6.70 -12.65 0.64
N GLY A 139 -6.22 -11.50 0.13
CA GLY A 139 -5.52 -10.52 0.94
C GLY A 139 -4.07 -10.87 1.24
N THR A 140 -3.33 -11.41 0.28
CA THR A 140 -1.93 -11.80 0.48
C THR A 140 -0.96 -10.62 0.54
N VAL A 141 -1.21 -9.54 -0.17
CA VAL A 141 -0.37 -8.32 -0.19
C VAL A 141 -1.11 -7.06 0.29
N THR A 142 -2.30 -7.25 0.81
CA THR A 142 -3.17 -6.23 1.43
C THR A 142 -4.10 -6.93 2.40
N ASP A 143 -4.63 -6.24 3.39
CA ASP A 143 -5.73 -6.80 4.18
C ASP A 143 -7.05 -6.60 3.44
N CYS A 144 -7.81 -7.68 3.28
CA CYS A 144 -9.12 -7.63 2.63
C CYS A 144 -10.21 -7.04 3.54
N TYR A 145 -9.97 -6.95 4.85
CA TYR A 145 -10.89 -6.39 5.85
C TYR A 145 -10.42 -5.06 6.44
N GLN A 146 -9.65 -4.28 5.68
CA GLN A 146 -9.25 -2.95 6.12
C GLN A 146 -10.44 -1.99 6.21
N GLN A 147 -10.25 -0.81 6.84
CA GLN A 147 -11.35 0.08 7.19
C GLN A 147 -12.25 0.50 6.02
N VAL A 148 -11.65 0.79 4.86
CA VAL A 148 -12.38 1.18 3.64
C VAL A 148 -13.33 0.09 3.13
N GLU A 149 -13.14 -1.17 3.50
CA GLU A 149 -14.02 -2.27 3.10
C GLU A 149 -15.43 -2.14 3.67
N ARG A 150 -15.62 -1.42 4.78
CA ARG A 150 -16.95 -1.12 5.33
C ARG A 150 -17.83 -0.38 4.35
N GLU A 151 -17.22 0.46 3.51
CA GLU A 151 -17.91 1.29 2.52
C GLU A 151 -17.92 0.63 1.14
N LEU A 152 -16.76 0.12 0.71
CA LEU A 152 -16.54 -0.34 -0.66
C LEU A 152 -17.07 -1.75 -0.92
N ARG A 153 -17.01 -2.65 0.08
CA ARG A 153 -17.51 -4.03 0.01
C ARG A 153 -17.06 -4.78 -1.23
N LEU A 154 -15.74 -4.78 -1.47
CA LEU A 154 -15.13 -5.42 -2.64
C LEU A 154 -14.69 -6.86 -2.41
N THR A 155 -14.62 -7.30 -1.14
CA THR A 155 -14.15 -8.64 -0.72
C THR A 155 -15.24 -9.69 -0.68
#